data_3abb04df089124bbcbe1bf217c3419f6
#
_entry.id   3abb04df089124bbcbe1bf217c3419f6
#
_cell.length_a   1.000
_cell.length_b   1.000
_cell.length_c   1.000
_cell.angle_alpha   90.00
_cell.angle_beta   90.00
_cell.angle_gamma   90.00
#
_symmetry.space_group_name_H-M   'P 1'
#
loop_
_entity.id
_entity.type
_entity.pdbx_description
1 polymer ?
#
loop_
_entity_poly.entity_id
_entity_poly.type
_entity_poly.pdbx_seq_one_letter_code
_entity_poly.pdbx_strand_id
1 'polypeptide(L)'
;MSETLYLVTGAAGFLGSHVCHQLLERGEKVRAFVLDGDPAIKYIPKEAEIVKGDLCDIDSLENFFKAPEGTETIVLHVASMVSVNPDFNQKLVDVNVGGTKNIIQKCLEHKECKNLVYVSSTGAIPELPKGQKIKEVNEFDAEKVVGWYSKTKAMATQAVLDAVKKEGLNACVLYRLLRYSLLQGHARHRG
;
A
#
# COMPACT_ATOMS: atom_id res chain seq x y z
N MET A 1 4.99 24.99 14.29
CA MET A 1 5.19 23.61 13.81
C MET A 1 4.41 23.50 12.50
N SER A 2 5.01 22.97 11.44
CA SER A 2 4.30 22.71 10.19
C SER A 2 3.17 21.71 10.46
N GLU A 3 2.03 21.93 9.83
CA GLU A 3 0.91 20.99 9.90
C GLU A 3 1.23 19.76 9.05
N THR A 4 0.87 18.56 9.51
CA THR A 4 1.06 17.32 8.77
C THR A 4 -0.28 16.79 8.26
N LEU A 5 -0.34 16.46 6.96
CA LEU A 5 -1.46 15.78 6.33
C LEU A 5 -1.05 14.36 5.93
N TYR A 6 -1.74 13.37 6.47
CA TYR A 6 -1.51 11.97 6.11
C TYR A 6 -2.35 11.58 4.90
N LEU A 7 -1.67 11.16 3.84
CA LEU A 7 -2.27 10.70 2.57
C LEU A 7 -2.33 9.18 2.57
N VAL A 8 -3.52 8.59 2.68
CA VAL A 8 -3.70 7.14 2.84
C VAL A 8 -4.33 6.55 1.59
N THR A 9 -3.59 5.70 0.86
CA THR A 9 -4.18 4.89 -0.22
C THR A 9 -4.68 3.56 0.32
N GLY A 10 -5.69 2.97 -0.34
CA GLY A 10 -6.33 1.76 0.17
C GLY A 10 -7.10 1.99 1.48
N ALA A 11 -7.51 3.22 1.71
CA ALA A 11 -8.19 3.68 2.92
C ALA A 11 -9.52 2.96 3.20
N ALA A 12 -10.22 2.49 2.15
CA ALA A 12 -11.45 1.70 2.30
C ALA A 12 -11.18 0.23 2.70
N GLY A 13 -9.95 -0.26 2.57
CA GLY A 13 -9.56 -1.62 2.94
C GLY A 13 -9.42 -1.82 4.46
N PHE A 14 -9.33 -3.07 4.89
CA PHE A 14 -9.23 -3.42 6.32
C PHE A 14 -8.09 -2.70 7.05
N LEU A 15 -6.86 -2.73 6.53
CA LEU A 15 -5.73 -2.05 7.17
C LEU A 15 -5.86 -0.53 7.04
N GLY A 16 -6.19 -0.03 5.84
CA GLY A 16 -6.24 1.40 5.58
C GLY A 16 -7.29 2.11 6.43
N SER A 17 -8.49 1.53 6.60
CA SER A 17 -9.53 2.13 7.46
C SER A 17 -9.09 2.22 8.92
N HIS A 18 -8.44 1.18 9.45
CA HIS A 18 -7.90 1.21 10.81
C HIS A 18 -6.81 2.27 10.99
N VAL A 19 -5.94 2.41 9.99
CA VAL A 19 -4.90 3.47 9.99
C VAL A 19 -5.56 4.85 10.02
N CYS A 20 -6.57 5.10 9.18
CA CYS A 20 -7.32 6.36 9.19
C CYS A 20 -7.94 6.64 10.56
N HIS A 21 -8.60 5.66 11.19
CA HIS A 21 -9.16 5.81 12.53
C HIS A 21 -8.09 6.19 13.55
N GLN A 22 -6.99 5.46 13.62
CA GLN A 22 -5.93 5.71 14.59
C GLN A 22 -5.24 7.06 14.41
N LEU A 23 -5.07 7.53 13.18
CA LEU A 23 -4.50 8.85 12.91
C LEU A 23 -5.43 9.96 13.40
N LEU A 24 -6.72 9.86 13.07
CA LEU A 24 -7.72 10.83 13.51
C LEU A 24 -7.90 10.85 15.04
N GLU A 25 -7.85 9.69 15.71
CA GLU A 25 -7.88 9.59 17.18
C GLU A 25 -6.68 10.30 17.84
N ARG A 26 -5.55 10.42 17.11
CA ARG A 26 -4.38 11.18 17.55
C ARG A 26 -4.45 12.67 17.23
N GLY A 27 -5.54 13.11 16.60
CA GLY A 27 -5.71 14.50 16.17
C GLY A 27 -5.02 14.85 14.86
N GLU A 28 -4.56 13.86 14.12
CA GLU A 28 -3.89 14.06 12.83
C GLU A 28 -4.91 14.31 11.70
N LYS A 29 -4.51 15.02 10.66
CA LYS A 29 -5.31 15.23 9.46
C LYS A 29 -5.10 14.09 8.48
N VAL A 30 -6.19 13.55 7.93
CA VAL A 30 -6.17 12.39 7.03
C VAL A 30 -6.92 12.70 5.75
N ARG A 31 -6.27 12.41 4.62
CA ARG A 31 -6.89 12.35 3.30
C ARG A 31 -6.84 10.91 2.80
N ALA A 32 -8.01 10.36 2.49
CA ALA A 32 -8.23 8.98 2.07
C ALA A 32 -8.41 8.92 0.55
N PHE A 33 -7.57 8.13 -0.14
CA PHE A 33 -7.72 7.87 -1.58
C PHE A 33 -8.46 6.57 -1.81
N VAL A 34 -9.52 6.62 -2.59
CA VAL A 34 -10.45 5.50 -2.84
C VAL A 34 -10.86 5.43 -4.31
N LEU A 35 -11.18 4.22 -4.79
CA LEU A 35 -11.84 4.05 -6.07
C LEU A 35 -13.25 4.66 -6.03
N ASP A 36 -13.67 5.27 -7.14
CA ASP A 36 -15.05 5.72 -7.24
C ASP A 36 -16.02 4.54 -7.21
N GLY A 37 -17.10 4.69 -6.46
CA GLY A 37 -18.10 3.64 -6.28
C GLY A 37 -17.69 2.48 -5.35
N ASP A 38 -16.55 2.54 -4.66
CA ASP A 38 -16.16 1.50 -3.70
C ASP A 38 -17.16 1.44 -2.52
N PRO A 39 -17.90 0.33 -2.33
CA PRO A 39 -18.88 0.21 -1.25
C PRO A 39 -18.25 0.22 0.16
N ALA A 40 -16.95 0.00 0.25
CA ALA A 40 -16.21 -0.02 1.53
C ALA A 40 -15.85 1.40 2.04
N ILE A 41 -16.13 2.46 1.28
CA ILE A 41 -15.96 3.86 1.72
C ILE A 41 -16.69 4.11 3.06
N LYS A 42 -17.79 3.42 3.32
CA LYS A 42 -18.53 3.50 4.58
C LYS A 42 -17.72 3.14 5.84
N TYR A 43 -16.59 2.48 5.71
CA TYR A 43 -15.70 2.13 6.83
C TYR A 43 -14.64 3.20 7.11
N ILE A 44 -14.53 4.22 6.26
CA ILE A 44 -13.63 5.36 6.48
C ILE A 44 -14.29 6.31 7.48
N PRO A 45 -13.55 6.81 8.48
CA PRO A 45 -14.06 7.84 9.38
C PRO A 45 -14.57 9.06 8.62
N LYS A 46 -15.66 9.66 9.10
CA LYS A 46 -16.30 10.81 8.44
C LYS A 46 -15.46 12.08 8.46
N GLU A 47 -14.51 12.14 9.38
CA GLU A 47 -13.57 13.25 9.57
C GLU A 47 -12.43 13.22 8.54
N ALA A 48 -12.22 12.09 7.86
CA ALA A 48 -11.23 11.99 6.80
C ALA A 48 -11.73 12.68 5.53
N GLU A 49 -10.86 13.46 4.89
CA GLU A 49 -11.11 13.99 3.55
C GLU A 49 -11.05 12.85 2.53
N ILE A 50 -12.08 12.67 1.73
CA ILE A 50 -12.13 11.60 0.72
C ILE A 50 -11.81 12.18 -0.65
N VAL A 51 -10.78 11.62 -1.31
CA VAL A 51 -10.45 11.87 -2.71
C VAL A 51 -10.66 10.59 -3.51
N LYS A 52 -11.41 10.69 -4.59
CA LYS A 52 -11.71 9.57 -5.49
C LYS A 52 -10.76 9.56 -6.68
N GLY A 53 -10.29 8.38 -7.06
CA GLY A 53 -9.42 8.19 -8.23
C GLY A 53 -8.98 6.75 -8.38
N ASP A 54 -8.13 6.49 -9.38
CA ASP A 54 -7.54 5.19 -9.67
C ASP A 54 -6.01 5.30 -9.58
N LEU A 55 -5.36 4.39 -8.86
CA LEU A 55 -3.89 4.34 -8.78
C LEU A 55 -3.23 4.13 -10.15
N CYS A 56 -3.94 3.49 -11.07
CA CYS A 56 -3.45 3.28 -12.44
C CYS A 56 -3.52 4.53 -13.31
N ASP A 57 -4.27 5.54 -12.90
CA ASP A 57 -4.38 6.86 -13.55
C ASP A 57 -3.62 7.90 -12.71
N ILE A 58 -2.43 8.28 -13.19
CA ILE A 58 -1.55 9.21 -12.48
C ILE A 58 -2.18 10.60 -12.34
N ASP A 59 -3.00 11.03 -13.30
CA ASP A 59 -3.63 12.35 -13.26
C ASP A 59 -4.71 12.41 -12.17
N SER A 60 -5.35 11.29 -11.87
CA SER A 60 -6.32 11.18 -10.77
C SER A 60 -5.70 11.37 -9.38
N LEU A 61 -4.37 11.20 -9.26
CA LEU A 61 -3.62 11.39 -8.02
C LEU A 61 -3.35 12.87 -7.71
N GLU A 62 -3.48 13.79 -8.66
CA GLU A 62 -3.10 15.19 -8.47
C GLU A 62 -3.83 15.84 -7.28
N ASN A 63 -5.14 15.69 -7.21
CA ASN A 63 -5.93 16.22 -6.09
C ASN A 63 -5.63 15.53 -4.76
N PHE A 64 -5.19 14.28 -4.80
CA PHE A 64 -4.80 13.55 -3.60
C PHE A 64 -3.51 14.11 -2.98
N PHE A 65 -2.54 14.50 -3.81
CA PHE A 65 -1.25 15.02 -3.37
C PHE A 65 -1.28 16.53 -3.08
N LYS A 66 -2.22 17.29 -3.64
CA LYS A 66 -2.29 18.75 -3.48
C LYS A 66 -2.52 19.14 -2.02
N ALA A 67 -1.50 19.68 -1.37
CA ALA A 67 -1.57 20.12 0.02
C ALA A 67 -1.70 21.65 0.12
N PRO A 68 -2.31 22.18 1.20
CA PRO A 68 -2.27 23.62 1.51
C PRO A 68 -0.83 24.10 1.70
N GLU A 69 -0.59 25.39 1.44
CA GLU A 69 0.71 26.00 1.66
C GLU A 69 1.17 25.84 3.12
N GLY A 70 2.43 25.46 3.32
CA GLY A 70 3.01 25.24 4.65
C GLY A 70 2.64 23.90 5.31
N THR A 71 1.86 23.05 4.63
CA THR A 71 1.50 21.71 5.10
C THR A 71 2.49 20.68 4.55
N GLU A 72 3.06 19.86 5.41
CA GLU A 72 3.86 18.69 5.00
C GLU A 72 2.96 17.47 4.83
N THR A 73 3.31 16.58 3.89
CA THR A 73 2.55 15.35 3.67
C THR A 73 3.38 14.11 3.97
N ILE A 74 2.71 13.08 4.51
CA ILE A 74 3.25 11.73 4.69
C ILE A 74 2.31 10.76 3.97
N VAL A 75 2.85 10.01 3.02
CA VAL A 75 2.07 9.04 2.24
C VAL A 75 2.13 7.66 2.88
N LEU A 76 0.96 7.10 3.20
CA LEU A 76 0.81 5.73 3.66
C LEU A 76 0.20 4.91 2.51
N HIS A 77 1.06 4.26 1.73
CA HIS A 77 0.64 3.48 0.57
C HIS A 77 0.29 2.05 0.99
N VAL A 78 -0.99 1.86 1.35
CA VAL A 78 -1.56 0.60 1.83
C VAL A 78 -2.29 -0.16 0.72
N ALA A 79 -2.71 0.54 -0.32
CA ALA A 79 -3.45 -0.04 -1.44
C ALA A 79 -2.70 -1.20 -2.09
N SER A 80 -3.40 -2.29 -2.31
CA SER A 80 -2.90 -3.45 -3.03
C SER A 80 -4.07 -4.33 -3.45
N MET A 81 -4.05 -4.80 -4.68
CA MET A 81 -4.91 -5.89 -5.10
C MET A 81 -4.32 -7.21 -4.61
N VAL A 82 -5.10 -8.01 -3.88
CA VAL A 82 -4.70 -9.32 -3.37
C VAL A 82 -5.30 -10.41 -4.24
N SER A 83 -4.52 -11.43 -4.58
CA SER A 83 -4.99 -12.62 -5.29
C SER A 83 -4.37 -13.87 -4.68
N VAL A 84 -5.18 -14.90 -4.48
CA VAL A 84 -4.75 -16.26 -4.12
C VAL A 84 -4.56 -17.13 -5.35
N ASN A 85 -5.05 -16.69 -6.51
CA ASN A 85 -4.81 -17.37 -7.77
C ASN A 85 -3.34 -17.18 -8.17
N PRO A 86 -2.57 -18.26 -8.40
CA PRO A 86 -1.17 -18.16 -8.80
C PRO A 86 -0.97 -17.68 -10.24
N ASP A 87 -2.03 -17.70 -11.07
CA ASP A 87 -1.94 -17.36 -12.48
C ASP A 87 -1.66 -15.87 -12.73
N PHE A 88 -1.12 -15.58 -13.89
CA PHE A 88 -0.88 -14.23 -14.36
C PHE A 88 -2.18 -13.41 -14.43
N ASN A 89 -2.11 -12.20 -13.92
CA ASN A 89 -3.21 -11.24 -14.00
C ASN A 89 -2.64 -9.83 -14.24
N GLN A 90 -2.89 -9.30 -15.43
CA GLN A 90 -2.39 -7.98 -15.81
C GLN A 90 -2.88 -6.89 -14.86
N LYS A 91 -4.16 -6.92 -14.47
CA LYS A 91 -4.72 -5.92 -13.53
C LYS A 91 -3.98 -5.92 -12.18
N LEU A 92 -3.54 -7.11 -11.72
CA LEU A 92 -2.75 -7.23 -10.49
C LEU A 92 -1.39 -6.51 -10.63
N VAL A 93 -0.76 -6.62 -11.81
CA VAL A 93 0.50 -5.93 -12.12
C VAL A 93 0.26 -4.42 -12.23
N ASP A 94 -0.76 -4.00 -12.96
CA ASP A 94 -1.09 -2.59 -13.17
C ASP A 94 -1.35 -1.87 -11.83
N VAL A 95 -2.16 -2.47 -10.96
CA VAL A 95 -2.49 -1.87 -9.67
C VAL A 95 -1.28 -1.91 -8.72
N ASN A 96 -0.67 -3.09 -8.53
CA ASN A 96 0.34 -3.24 -7.48
C ASN A 96 1.70 -2.66 -7.88
N VAL A 97 2.08 -2.74 -9.14
CA VAL A 97 3.38 -2.25 -9.62
C VAL A 97 3.20 -0.88 -10.27
N GLY A 98 2.29 -0.75 -11.23
CA GLY A 98 2.00 0.52 -11.91
C GLY A 98 1.54 1.59 -10.92
N GLY A 99 0.52 1.28 -10.11
CA GLY A 99 0.00 2.18 -9.09
C GLY A 99 1.06 2.60 -8.07
N THR A 100 1.94 1.67 -7.62
CA THR A 100 3.04 2.03 -6.72
C THR A 100 4.05 2.97 -7.40
N LYS A 101 4.37 2.75 -8.68
CA LYS A 101 5.25 3.67 -9.44
C LYS A 101 4.65 5.05 -9.59
N ASN A 102 3.34 5.16 -9.81
CA ASN A 102 2.64 6.45 -9.86
C ASN A 102 2.71 7.18 -8.51
N ILE A 103 2.55 6.46 -7.38
CA ILE A 103 2.73 7.04 -6.04
C ILE A 103 4.16 7.51 -5.82
N ILE A 104 5.17 6.73 -6.20
CA ILE A 104 6.59 7.11 -6.13
C ILE A 104 6.82 8.40 -6.90
N GLN A 105 6.37 8.47 -8.16
CA GLN A 105 6.51 9.63 -9.00
C GLN A 105 5.88 10.87 -8.36
N LYS A 106 4.65 10.76 -7.87
CA LYS A 106 3.97 11.88 -7.18
C LYS A 106 4.69 12.29 -5.89
N CYS A 107 5.23 11.38 -5.10
CA CYS A 107 6.04 11.73 -3.93
C CYS A 107 7.30 12.52 -4.30
N LEU A 108 7.92 12.24 -5.45
CA LEU A 108 9.11 12.95 -5.94
C LEU A 108 8.76 14.33 -6.54
N GLU A 109 7.61 14.44 -7.20
CA GLU A 109 7.12 15.70 -7.79
C GLU A 109 6.69 16.73 -6.72
N HIS A 110 6.09 16.27 -5.62
CA HIS A 110 5.55 17.11 -4.55
C HIS A 110 6.56 17.29 -3.41
N LYS A 111 7.21 18.45 -3.33
CA LYS A 111 8.26 18.77 -2.35
C LYS A 111 7.77 18.77 -0.89
N GLU A 112 6.49 18.98 -0.69
CA GLU A 112 5.81 18.87 0.61
C GLU A 112 5.71 17.43 1.10
N CYS A 113 5.86 16.43 0.23
CA CYS A 113 5.90 15.02 0.59
C CYS A 113 7.24 14.70 1.29
N LYS A 114 7.17 14.46 2.59
CA LYS A 114 8.35 14.23 3.43
C LYS A 114 8.70 12.77 3.58
N ASN A 115 7.72 11.87 3.45
CA ASN A 115 7.97 10.44 3.62
C ASN A 115 6.92 9.60 2.89
N LEU A 116 7.35 8.46 2.36
CA LEU A 116 6.50 7.39 1.85
C LEU A 116 6.64 6.15 2.74
N VAL A 117 5.57 5.72 3.36
CA VAL A 117 5.48 4.43 4.04
C VAL A 117 4.77 3.44 3.11
N TYR A 118 5.51 2.52 2.53
CA TYR A 118 4.97 1.50 1.63
C TYR A 118 4.69 0.19 2.38
N VAL A 119 3.46 -0.32 2.28
CA VAL A 119 3.08 -1.61 2.86
C VAL A 119 3.30 -2.72 1.83
N SER A 120 4.38 -3.45 2.00
CA SER A 120 4.72 -4.65 1.25
C SER A 120 4.12 -5.90 1.91
N SER A 121 4.63 -7.05 1.56
CA SER A 121 4.24 -8.37 2.07
C SER A 121 5.49 -9.21 2.33
N THR A 122 5.45 -10.05 3.35
CA THR A 122 6.47 -11.09 3.53
C THR A 122 6.56 -12.06 2.35
N GLY A 123 5.48 -12.17 1.56
CA GLY A 123 5.50 -12.93 0.30
C GLY A 123 6.40 -12.34 -0.79
N ALA A 124 6.86 -11.08 -0.65
CA ALA A 124 7.86 -10.49 -1.54
C ALA A 124 9.28 -11.01 -1.27
N ILE A 125 9.52 -11.59 -0.09
CA ILE A 125 10.83 -12.12 0.31
C ILE A 125 10.95 -13.55 -0.20
N PRO A 126 12.07 -13.94 -0.85
CA PRO A 126 12.28 -15.29 -1.33
C PRO A 126 12.13 -16.34 -0.24
N GLU A 127 11.49 -17.45 -0.57
CA GLU A 127 11.41 -18.60 0.34
C GLU A 127 12.80 -19.21 0.54
N LEU A 128 13.11 -19.54 1.80
CA LEU A 128 14.34 -20.20 2.17
C LEU A 128 14.10 -21.69 2.42
N PRO A 129 15.12 -22.54 2.27
CA PRO A 129 15.03 -23.96 2.63
C PRO A 129 14.50 -24.17 4.05
N LYS A 130 13.78 -25.28 4.26
CA LYS A 130 13.18 -25.61 5.56
C LYS A 130 14.20 -25.52 6.70
N GLY A 131 13.83 -24.83 7.76
CA GLY A 131 14.67 -24.65 8.96
C GLY A 131 15.51 -23.37 8.94
N GLN A 132 15.56 -22.64 7.84
CA GLN A 132 16.20 -21.33 7.80
C GLN A 132 15.21 -20.22 8.17
N LYS A 133 15.70 -19.22 8.90
CA LYS A 133 14.90 -18.04 9.27
C LYS A 133 14.90 -17.03 8.12
N ILE A 134 13.72 -16.60 7.71
CA ILE A 134 13.56 -15.47 6.79
C ILE A 134 14.16 -14.22 7.43
N LYS A 135 14.96 -13.49 6.67
CA LYS A 135 15.57 -12.21 7.06
C LYS A 135 15.18 -11.15 6.05
N GLU A 136 15.26 -9.90 6.44
CA GLU A 136 15.15 -8.78 5.52
C GLU A 136 16.23 -8.86 4.46
N VAL A 137 15.87 -8.48 3.23
CA VAL A 137 16.76 -8.44 2.06
C VAL A 137 16.76 -7.04 1.48
N ASN A 138 17.84 -6.66 0.83
CA ASN A 138 18.00 -5.34 0.21
C ASN A 138 17.70 -5.34 -1.29
N GLU A 139 17.44 -6.52 -1.87
CA GLU A 139 17.10 -6.69 -3.28
C GLU A 139 15.97 -7.69 -3.42
N PHE A 140 15.01 -7.35 -4.25
CA PHE A 140 13.80 -8.14 -4.50
C PHE A 140 13.76 -8.58 -5.95
N ASP A 141 13.76 -9.89 -6.13
CA ASP A 141 13.71 -10.55 -7.44
C ASP A 141 12.37 -11.30 -7.57
N ALA A 142 11.53 -10.87 -8.49
CA ALA A 142 10.23 -11.47 -8.73
C ALA A 142 10.32 -12.95 -9.20
N GLU A 143 11.47 -13.35 -9.77
CA GLU A 143 11.66 -14.74 -10.20
C GLU A 143 12.01 -15.70 -9.04
N LYS A 144 12.36 -15.14 -7.87
CA LYS A 144 12.68 -15.92 -6.67
C LYS A 144 11.50 -16.11 -5.72
N VAL A 145 10.31 -15.65 -6.09
CA VAL A 145 9.08 -15.80 -5.30
C VAL A 145 7.99 -16.49 -6.09
N VAL A 146 7.07 -17.15 -5.39
CA VAL A 146 6.02 -17.98 -6.00
C VAL A 146 4.68 -17.25 -5.97
N GLY A 147 3.97 -17.30 -7.10
CA GLY A 147 2.66 -16.71 -7.30
C GLY A 147 2.71 -15.22 -7.67
N TRP A 148 1.78 -14.82 -8.55
CA TRP A 148 1.80 -13.47 -9.12
C TRP A 148 1.59 -12.35 -8.11
N TYR A 149 0.82 -12.59 -7.04
CA TYR A 149 0.73 -11.61 -5.97
C TYR A 149 2.11 -11.30 -5.35
N SER A 150 2.86 -12.35 -4.98
CA SER A 150 4.21 -12.21 -4.42
C SER A 150 5.17 -11.56 -5.41
N LYS A 151 5.11 -11.93 -6.70
CA LYS A 151 5.90 -11.31 -7.77
C LYS A 151 5.61 -9.81 -7.87
N THR A 152 4.34 -9.40 -7.87
CA THR A 152 4.00 -7.97 -7.93
C THR A 152 4.46 -7.21 -6.69
N LYS A 153 4.39 -7.83 -5.49
CA LYS A 153 4.90 -7.22 -4.26
C LYS A 153 6.43 -7.09 -4.27
N ALA A 154 7.16 -8.09 -4.80
CA ALA A 154 8.61 -8.02 -4.99
C ALA A 154 8.99 -6.88 -5.96
N MET A 155 8.34 -6.82 -7.14
CA MET A 155 8.59 -5.75 -8.13
C MET A 155 8.29 -4.34 -7.57
N ALA A 156 7.18 -4.17 -6.87
CA ALA A 156 6.80 -2.89 -6.29
C ALA A 156 7.76 -2.48 -5.15
N THR A 157 8.17 -3.44 -4.31
CA THR A 157 9.15 -3.19 -3.25
C THR A 157 10.49 -2.76 -3.84
N GLN A 158 10.96 -3.45 -4.89
CA GLN A 158 12.19 -3.08 -5.58
C GLN A 158 12.09 -1.68 -6.19
N ALA A 159 10.95 -1.31 -6.77
CA ALA A 159 10.75 0.04 -7.30
C ALA A 159 10.87 1.13 -6.22
N VAL A 160 10.32 0.90 -5.02
CA VAL A 160 10.48 1.83 -3.89
C VAL A 160 11.94 1.95 -3.47
N LEU A 161 12.66 0.82 -3.32
CA LEU A 161 14.08 0.81 -2.93
C LEU A 161 14.96 1.47 -3.99
N ASP A 162 14.65 1.27 -5.26
CA ASP A 162 15.35 1.91 -6.37
C ASP A 162 15.17 3.44 -6.34
N ALA A 163 13.95 3.93 -6.09
CA ALA A 163 13.67 5.35 -5.97
C ALA A 163 14.39 5.97 -4.75
N VAL A 164 14.45 5.26 -3.62
CA VAL A 164 15.27 5.70 -2.46
C VAL A 164 16.74 5.84 -2.85
N LYS A 165 17.29 4.83 -3.54
CA LYS A 165 18.72 4.77 -3.87
C LYS A 165 19.13 5.72 -4.98
N LYS A 166 18.28 5.86 -6.01
CA LYS A 166 18.63 6.54 -7.27
C LYS A 166 18.10 7.97 -7.35
N GLU A 167 16.94 8.22 -6.71
CA GLU A 167 16.18 9.46 -6.85
C GLU A 167 16.07 10.25 -5.53
N GLY A 168 16.59 9.67 -4.43
CA GLY A 168 16.59 10.34 -3.12
C GLY A 168 15.22 10.38 -2.43
N LEU A 169 14.29 9.49 -2.83
CA LEU A 169 13.00 9.36 -2.16
C LEU A 169 13.21 9.01 -0.68
N ASN A 170 12.60 9.77 0.22
CA ASN A 170 12.54 9.38 1.63
C ASN A 170 11.40 8.39 1.83
N ALA A 171 11.71 7.11 1.97
CA ALA A 171 10.71 6.07 2.12
C ALA A 171 11.15 4.96 3.08
N CYS A 172 10.15 4.29 3.67
CA CYS A 172 10.35 3.03 4.38
C CYS A 172 9.36 1.97 3.89
N VAL A 173 9.77 0.70 3.99
CA VAL A 173 8.96 -0.45 3.59
C VAL A 173 8.58 -1.26 4.82
N LEU A 174 7.29 -1.54 4.98
CA LEU A 174 6.76 -2.41 6.04
C LEU A 174 6.31 -3.74 5.43
N TYR A 175 6.77 -4.86 5.98
CA TYR A 175 6.37 -6.19 5.52
C TYR A 175 5.21 -6.71 6.36
N ARG A 176 4.04 -6.84 5.74
CA ARG A 176 2.87 -7.42 6.39
C ARG A 176 2.84 -8.92 6.14
N LEU A 177 2.67 -9.70 7.23
CA LEU A 177 2.33 -11.11 7.13
C LEU A 177 0.82 -11.24 6.85
N LEU A 178 0.45 -11.83 5.70
CA LEU A 178 -0.93 -12.22 5.42
C LEU A 178 -1.25 -13.48 6.24
N ARG A 179 -1.96 -13.32 7.34
CA ARG A 179 -2.60 -14.46 8.01
C ARG A 179 -3.91 -14.78 7.29
N TYR A 180 -3.93 -15.87 6.55
CA TYR A 180 -5.21 -16.50 6.21
C TYR A 180 -5.72 -17.17 7.49
N SER A 181 -6.73 -16.58 8.16
CA SER A 181 -7.53 -17.36 9.09
C SER A 181 -8.37 -18.30 8.22
N LEU A 182 -7.94 -19.54 8.13
CA LEU A 182 -8.80 -20.63 7.72
C LEU A 182 -9.93 -20.69 8.76
N LEU A 183 -11.03 -20.02 8.49
CA LEU A 183 -12.32 -20.37 9.08
C LEU A 183 -12.66 -21.76 8.51
N GLN A 184 -12.10 -22.80 9.11
CA GLN A 184 -12.59 -24.15 8.96
C GLN A 184 -13.97 -24.16 9.57
N GLY A 185 -14.98 -24.01 8.70
CA GLY A 185 -16.33 -24.35 9.03
C GLY A 185 -16.36 -25.81 9.45
N HIS A 186 -16.41 -26.06 10.75
CA HIS A 186 -16.77 -27.36 11.30
C HIS A 186 -18.24 -27.56 10.98
N ALA A 187 -18.52 -28.10 9.80
CA ALA A 187 -19.79 -28.79 9.55
C ALA A 187 -19.81 -30.01 10.48
N ARG A 188 -20.38 -29.85 11.68
CA ARG A 188 -20.77 -31.01 12.50
C ARG A 188 -21.93 -31.68 11.78
N HIS A 189 -21.63 -32.73 11.03
CA HIS A 189 -22.62 -33.76 10.75
C HIS A 189 -23.03 -34.39 12.07
N ARG A 190 -24.23 -34.08 12.54
CA ARG A 190 -24.96 -34.94 13.48
C ARG A 190 -25.73 -35.93 12.61
N GLY A 191 -25.28 -37.19 12.53
CA GLY A 191 -26.07 -38.33 12.24
C GLY A 191 -26.75 -38.82 13.51
#